data_365329b486d85ca60f24463cb4a419b1
#
_entry.id   365329b486d85ca60f24463cb4a419b1
#
_cell.length_a   1.000
_cell.length_b   1.000
_cell.length_c   1.000
_cell.angle_alpha   90.00
_cell.angle_beta   90.00
_cell.angle_gamma   90.00
#
_symmetry.space_group_name_H-M   'P 1'
#
loop_
_entity.id
_entity.type
_entity.pdbx_description
1 polymer ?
#
loop_
_entity_poly.entity_id
_entity_poly.type
_entity_poly.pdbx_seq_one_letter_code
_entity_poly.pdbx_strand_id
1 'polypeptide(L)'
;MEERRKDARREPVIVDLEALVPEDHLLRKIERVMDYEWLYALLSPYYCHDNGRPGIDPVVLIKMVLIQHLFGIASLRQTYREIQVNVAYRWFLGYGLLEQIPHFATVSYAFCKRFPDEVISEIFEHILNKALNNRMVDPSMVFIDGTHIKASANKKKFQKEQVRKAAKIYSGELRREVNAEREKLGKKPIEDDDNNNPQNPGGGETAEKTVSTTDPDCGMFVKGEHERQFAYDYFLLGTL
;
A
#
# COMPACT_ATOMS: atom_id res chain seq x y z
N MET A 1 53.52 11.96 -1.40
CA MET A 1 53.40 10.85 -2.39
C MET A 1 51.96 10.36 -2.33
N GLU A 2 51.20 10.55 -3.39
CA GLU A 2 49.88 9.92 -3.48
C GLU A 2 50.01 8.44 -3.79
N GLU A 3 49.63 7.59 -2.85
CA GLU A 3 49.65 6.14 -3.04
C GLU A 3 48.37 5.73 -3.82
N ARG A 4 48.53 5.29 -5.07
CA ARG A 4 47.39 4.83 -5.87
C ARG A 4 46.87 3.51 -5.32
N ARG A 5 45.56 3.45 -5.01
CA ARG A 5 44.90 2.22 -4.55
C ARG A 5 45.05 1.10 -5.60
N LYS A 6 45.48 -0.08 -5.13
CA LYS A 6 45.56 -1.30 -5.97
C LYS A 6 44.14 -1.78 -6.34
N ASP A 7 43.91 -2.15 -7.60
CA ASP A 7 42.64 -2.70 -8.05
C ASP A 7 42.54 -4.19 -7.68
N ALA A 8 41.69 -4.49 -6.70
CA ALA A 8 41.46 -5.85 -6.19
C ALA A 8 40.29 -6.61 -6.84
N ARG A 9 39.66 -6.05 -7.89
CA ARG A 9 38.44 -6.63 -8.50
C ARG A 9 38.64 -8.03 -9.09
N ARG A 10 39.85 -8.43 -9.35
CA ARG A 10 40.20 -9.74 -9.94
C ARG A 10 40.87 -10.69 -8.95
N GLU A 11 41.00 -10.28 -7.70
CA GLU A 11 41.57 -11.13 -6.69
C GLU A 11 40.53 -12.18 -6.26
N PRO A 12 40.83 -13.49 -6.30
CA PRO A 12 39.93 -14.53 -5.85
C PRO A 12 39.82 -14.46 -4.31
N VAL A 13 38.59 -14.42 -3.80
CA VAL A 13 38.31 -14.43 -2.37
C VAL A 13 37.32 -15.55 -2.09
N ILE A 14 37.58 -16.37 -1.10
CA ILE A 14 36.64 -17.38 -0.61
C ILE A 14 35.86 -16.68 0.53
N VAL A 15 34.56 -16.50 0.32
CA VAL A 15 33.71 -15.80 1.28
C VAL A 15 32.41 -16.55 1.49
N ASP A 16 31.99 -16.67 2.72
CA ASP A 16 30.64 -17.09 3.07
C ASP A 16 29.67 -15.93 2.86
N LEU A 17 28.54 -16.20 2.19
CA LEU A 17 27.50 -15.20 1.96
C LEU A 17 26.94 -14.65 3.26
N GLU A 18 26.83 -15.51 4.27
CA GLU A 18 26.42 -15.14 5.63
C GLU A 18 27.31 -14.05 6.23
N ALA A 19 28.62 -14.16 6.05
CA ALA A 19 29.59 -13.20 6.57
C ALA A 19 29.61 -11.85 5.84
N LEU A 20 29.08 -11.80 4.59
CA LEU A 20 29.06 -10.56 3.80
C LEU A 20 27.97 -9.58 4.19
N VAL A 21 26.89 -10.04 4.83
CA VAL A 21 25.78 -9.20 5.23
C VAL A 21 25.99 -8.72 6.67
N PRO A 22 26.03 -7.41 6.94
CA PRO A 22 26.21 -6.90 8.30
C PRO A 22 25.12 -7.37 9.28
N GLU A 23 25.48 -7.59 10.53
CA GLU A 23 24.56 -8.09 11.56
C GLU A 23 23.41 -7.14 11.89
N ASP A 24 23.60 -5.84 11.72
CA ASP A 24 22.62 -4.78 11.93
C ASP A 24 21.74 -4.49 10.71
N HIS A 25 21.96 -5.20 9.58
CA HIS A 25 21.21 -4.99 8.36
C HIS A 25 19.71 -5.27 8.55
N LEU A 26 18.85 -4.42 7.94
CA LEU A 26 17.39 -4.51 8.06
C LEU A 26 16.84 -5.91 7.73
N LEU A 27 17.33 -6.53 6.65
CA LEU A 27 16.87 -7.85 6.22
C LEU A 27 17.19 -8.94 7.23
N ARG A 28 18.28 -8.84 8.00
CA ARG A 28 18.55 -9.75 9.11
C ARG A 28 17.55 -9.60 10.25
N LYS A 29 17.19 -8.37 10.57
CA LYS A 29 16.18 -8.10 11.61
C LYS A 29 14.83 -8.70 11.22
N ILE A 30 14.45 -8.56 9.94
CA ILE A 30 13.22 -9.11 9.39
C ILE A 30 13.27 -10.65 9.42
N GLU A 31 14.35 -11.27 8.95
CA GLU A 31 14.50 -12.73 8.93
C GLU A 31 14.40 -13.36 10.33
N ARG A 32 14.92 -12.70 11.37
CA ARG A 32 14.81 -13.18 12.77
C ARG A 32 13.38 -13.14 13.32
N VAL A 33 12.55 -12.22 12.82
CA VAL A 33 11.18 -11.99 13.31
C VAL A 33 10.16 -12.79 12.55
N MET A 34 10.41 -13.00 11.24
CA MET A 34 9.47 -13.65 10.34
C MET A 34 9.62 -15.16 10.39
N ASP A 35 8.53 -15.82 10.73
CA ASP A 35 8.33 -17.24 10.49
C ASP A 35 7.50 -17.38 9.21
N TYR A 36 7.99 -18.12 8.23
CA TYR A 36 7.34 -18.28 6.93
C TYR A 36 6.59 -19.60 6.78
N GLU A 37 6.57 -20.48 7.78
CA GLU A 37 5.91 -21.80 7.70
C GLU A 37 4.42 -21.69 7.39
N TRP A 38 3.74 -20.66 7.94
CA TRP A 38 2.34 -20.42 7.67
C TRP A 38 2.05 -20.10 6.19
N LEU A 39 3.01 -19.51 5.44
CA LEU A 39 2.87 -19.22 4.01
C LEU A 39 2.73 -20.51 3.18
N TYR A 40 3.43 -21.56 3.54
CA TYR A 40 3.31 -22.83 2.83
C TYR A 40 1.90 -23.42 2.99
N ALA A 41 1.33 -23.37 4.19
CA ALA A 41 -0.03 -23.81 4.43
C ALA A 41 -1.06 -22.96 3.67
N LEU A 42 -0.92 -21.64 3.72
CA LEU A 42 -1.82 -20.68 3.06
C LEU A 42 -1.77 -20.80 1.53
N LEU A 43 -0.58 -20.96 0.95
CA LEU A 43 -0.38 -20.94 -0.49
C LEU A 43 -0.40 -22.32 -1.16
N SER A 44 -0.34 -23.41 -0.39
CA SER A 44 -0.41 -24.78 -0.90
C SER A 44 -1.57 -25.05 -1.87
N PRO A 45 -2.81 -24.57 -1.62
CA PRO A 45 -3.93 -24.81 -2.54
C PRO A 45 -3.74 -24.21 -3.95
N TYR A 46 -2.85 -23.24 -4.09
CA TYR A 46 -2.58 -22.55 -5.35
C TYR A 46 -1.39 -23.14 -6.11
N TYR A 47 -0.82 -24.24 -5.62
CA TYR A 47 0.26 -24.98 -6.26
C TYR A 47 -0.22 -26.37 -6.67
N CYS A 48 0.14 -26.81 -7.87
CA CYS A 48 -0.15 -28.15 -8.33
C CYS A 48 0.86 -29.13 -7.71
N HIS A 49 0.36 -30.19 -7.07
CA HIS A 49 1.20 -31.17 -6.39
C HIS A 49 1.72 -32.28 -7.33
N ASP A 50 0.96 -32.63 -8.37
CA ASP A 50 1.18 -33.87 -9.14
C ASP A 50 1.57 -33.67 -10.60
N ASN A 51 1.59 -32.45 -11.12
CA ASN A 51 1.81 -32.19 -12.53
C ASN A 51 2.56 -30.90 -12.81
N GLY A 52 3.47 -30.94 -13.80
CA GLY A 52 4.16 -29.80 -14.32
C GLY A 52 5.59 -29.59 -13.79
N ARG A 53 6.21 -28.49 -14.20
CA ARG A 53 7.54 -28.07 -13.69
C ARG A 53 7.41 -27.66 -12.22
N PRO A 54 8.38 -28.04 -11.35
CA PRO A 54 8.39 -27.58 -9.96
C PRO A 54 8.16 -26.07 -9.85
N GLY A 55 7.20 -25.68 -9.02
CA GLY A 55 6.90 -24.27 -8.77
C GLY A 55 8.04 -23.59 -8.04
N ILE A 56 8.14 -22.26 -8.20
CA ILE A 56 9.05 -21.47 -7.39
C ILE A 56 8.50 -21.41 -5.97
N ASP A 57 9.38 -21.53 -5.00
CA ASP A 57 9.06 -21.43 -3.59
C ASP A 57 8.24 -20.15 -3.30
N PRO A 58 7.03 -20.27 -2.69
CA PRO A 58 6.19 -19.13 -2.39
C PRO A 58 6.86 -18.11 -1.47
N VAL A 59 7.67 -18.54 -0.53
CA VAL A 59 8.42 -17.65 0.37
C VAL A 59 9.37 -16.76 -0.42
N VAL A 60 10.05 -17.30 -1.42
CA VAL A 60 10.93 -16.51 -2.30
C VAL A 60 10.13 -15.43 -3.06
N LEU A 61 8.94 -15.76 -3.57
CA LEU A 61 8.10 -14.80 -4.27
C LEU A 61 7.68 -13.64 -3.35
N ILE A 62 7.27 -13.95 -2.12
CA ILE A 62 6.91 -12.94 -1.12
C ILE A 62 8.12 -12.09 -0.72
N LYS A 63 9.27 -12.70 -0.46
CA LYS A 63 10.51 -11.99 -0.13
C LYS A 63 10.95 -11.04 -1.24
N MET A 64 10.76 -11.39 -2.52
CA MET A 64 11.06 -10.48 -3.64
C MET A 64 10.16 -9.25 -3.64
N VAL A 65 8.88 -9.41 -3.35
CA VAL A 65 7.93 -8.28 -3.23
C VAL A 65 8.23 -7.45 -1.98
N LEU A 66 8.59 -8.08 -0.87
CA LEU A 66 9.04 -7.36 0.34
C LEU A 66 10.27 -6.49 0.07
N ILE A 67 11.29 -7.00 -0.61
CA ILE A 67 12.46 -6.20 -1.02
C ILE A 67 12.02 -4.97 -1.82
N GLN A 68 11.12 -5.15 -2.79
CA GLN A 68 10.63 -4.03 -3.60
C GLN A 68 10.04 -2.91 -2.75
N HIS A 69 9.16 -3.25 -1.83
CA HIS A 69 8.45 -2.27 -1.00
C HIS A 69 9.34 -1.68 0.10
N LEU A 70 10.11 -2.48 0.81
CA LEU A 70 11.00 -2.04 1.88
C LEU A 70 12.08 -1.06 1.41
N PHE A 71 12.58 -1.24 0.19
CA PHE A 71 13.62 -0.38 -0.37
C PHE A 71 13.11 0.64 -1.40
N GLY A 72 11.79 0.78 -1.55
CA GLY A 72 11.18 1.75 -2.45
C GLY A 72 11.55 1.56 -3.92
N ILE A 73 11.77 0.32 -4.36
CA ILE A 73 12.18 0.03 -5.75
C ILE A 73 10.97 0.17 -6.66
N ALA A 74 11.08 0.97 -7.71
CA ALA A 74 9.97 1.39 -8.55
C ALA A 74 9.23 0.28 -9.31
N SER A 75 9.84 -0.89 -9.52
CA SER A 75 9.21 -1.99 -10.26
C SER A 75 9.84 -3.35 -9.98
N LEU A 76 9.06 -4.43 -10.14
CA LEU A 76 9.58 -5.81 -10.04
C LEU A 76 10.73 -6.10 -11.02
N ARG A 77 10.73 -5.47 -12.19
CA ARG A 77 11.83 -5.61 -13.15
C ARG A 77 13.11 -4.99 -12.60
N GLN A 78 13.01 -3.84 -11.95
CA GLN A 78 14.17 -3.22 -11.30
C GLN A 78 14.61 -4.03 -10.08
N THR A 79 13.67 -4.50 -9.26
CA THR A 79 13.95 -5.40 -8.13
C THR A 79 14.74 -6.63 -8.55
N TYR A 80 14.32 -7.28 -9.64
CA TYR A 80 15.04 -8.41 -10.21
C TYR A 80 16.50 -8.07 -10.56
N ARG A 81 16.75 -6.91 -11.18
CA ARG A 81 18.10 -6.44 -11.53
C ARG A 81 18.94 -6.13 -10.29
N GLU A 82 18.34 -5.50 -9.29
CA GLU A 82 19.02 -5.21 -8.02
C GLU A 82 19.39 -6.50 -7.28
N ILE A 83 18.51 -7.48 -7.21
CA ILE A 83 18.78 -8.77 -6.57
C ILE A 83 19.95 -9.50 -7.25
N GLN A 84 20.12 -9.37 -8.57
CA GLN A 84 21.21 -10.01 -9.29
C GLN A 84 22.59 -9.58 -8.80
N VAL A 85 22.74 -8.34 -8.33
CA VAL A 85 24.01 -7.73 -7.97
C VAL A 85 24.15 -7.42 -6.48
N ASN A 86 23.06 -7.46 -5.72
CA ASN A 86 23.06 -7.14 -4.28
C ASN A 86 23.17 -8.39 -3.43
N VAL A 87 24.25 -8.49 -2.67
CA VAL A 87 24.56 -9.62 -1.81
C VAL A 87 23.52 -9.80 -0.70
N ALA A 88 23.07 -8.71 -0.06
CA ALA A 88 22.10 -8.78 1.04
C ALA A 88 20.73 -9.26 0.57
N TYR A 89 20.33 -8.89 -0.65
CA TYR A 89 19.07 -9.37 -1.23
C TYR A 89 19.14 -10.86 -1.57
N ARG A 90 20.27 -11.33 -2.13
CA ARG A 90 20.49 -12.75 -2.40
C ARG A 90 20.48 -13.58 -1.13
N TRP A 91 21.18 -13.09 -0.10
CA TRP A 91 21.18 -13.71 1.22
C TRP A 91 19.77 -13.86 1.77
N PHE A 92 18.96 -12.79 1.73
CA PHE A 92 17.60 -12.80 2.24
C PHE A 92 16.68 -13.78 1.50
N LEU A 93 16.91 -13.97 0.19
CA LEU A 93 16.20 -14.96 -0.62
C LEU A 93 16.71 -16.39 -0.44
N GLY A 94 17.86 -16.59 0.19
CA GLY A 94 18.51 -17.89 0.30
C GLY A 94 19.23 -18.35 -0.97
N TYR A 95 19.61 -17.43 -1.87
CA TYR A 95 20.28 -17.73 -3.15
C TYR A 95 21.76 -17.44 -3.10
N GLY A 96 22.57 -18.38 -3.61
CA GLY A 96 24.02 -18.21 -3.78
C GLY A 96 24.38 -17.09 -4.77
N LEU A 97 25.64 -16.64 -4.75
CA LEU A 97 26.09 -15.50 -5.57
C LEU A 97 25.90 -15.69 -7.08
N LEU A 98 26.07 -16.92 -7.57
CA LEU A 98 25.97 -17.26 -9.00
C LEU A 98 24.67 -17.98 -9.37
N GLU A 99 23.82 -18.26 -8.38
CA GLU A 99 22.58 -18.97 -8.59
C GLU A 99 21.57 -18.09 -9.34
N GLN A 100 20.78 -18.73 -10.21
CA GLN A 100 19.76 -18.01 -10.99
C GLN A 100 18.52 -17.75 -10.16
N ILE A 101 18.21 -16.49 -9.92
CA ILE A 101 16.99 -16.06 -9.21
C ILE A 101 15.75 -16.14 -10.10
N PRO A 102 14.54 -16.25 -9.51
CA PRO A 102 13.28 -16.23 -10.25
C PRO A 102 13.12 -14.96 -11.09
N HIS A 103 12.65 -15.12 -12.32
CA HIS A 103 12.41 -13.99 -13.20
C HIS A 103 11.22 -13.15 -12.71
N PHE A 104 11.28 -11.82 -12.84
CA PHE A 104 10.24 -10.90 -12.37
C PHE A 104 8.85 -11.19 -12.95
N ALA A 105 8.76 -11.72 -14.19
CA ALA A 105 7.48 -12.09 -14.80
C ALA A 105 6.78 -13.23 -14.05
N THR A 106 7.53 -14.16 -13.45
CA THR A 106 6.95 -15.24 -12.64
C THR A 106 6.36 -14.70 -11.35
N VAL A 107 7.05 -13.75 -10.71
CA VAL A 107 6.53 -13.05 -9.52
C VAL A 107 5.25 -12.30 -9.86
N SER A 108 5.28 -11.49 -10.93
CA SER A 108 4.10 -10.76 -11.42
C SER A 108 2.93 -11.69 -11.73
N TYR A 109 3.17 -12.81 -12.41
CA TYR A 109 2.12 -13.79 -12.70
C TYR A 109 1.50 -14.38 -11.42
N ALA A 110 2.31 -14.69 -10.42
CA ALA A 110 1.82 -15.22 -9.16
C ALA A 110 0.86 -14.25 -8.46
N PHE A 111 1.23 -12.99 -8.34
CA PHE A 111 0.43 -11.97 -7.66
C PHE A 111 -0.77 -11.47 -8.49
N CYS A 112 -0.68 -11.46 -9.82
CA CYS A 112 -1.77 -10.95 -10.65
C CYS A 112 -2.76 -12.03 -11.12
N LYS A 113 -2.38 -13.31 -11.09
CA LYS A 113 -3.16 -14.40 -11.71
C LYS A 113 -3.34 -15.65 -10.86
N ARG A 114 -2.40 -15.95 -9.98
CA ARG A 114 -2.43 -17.19 -9.19
C ARG A 114 -3.05 -16.99 -7.83
N PHE A 115 -2.66 -15.93 -7.12
CA PHE A 115 -3.15 -15.65 -5.77
C PHE A 115 -4.35 -14.71 -5.82
N PRO A 116 -5.48 -15.07 -5.18
CA PRO A 116 -6.61 -14.16 -5.00
C PRO A 116 -6.26 -12.95 -4.14
N ASP A 117 -6.99 -11.84 -4.31
CA ASP A 117 -6.75 -10.59 -3.56
C ASP A 117 -6.93 -10.78 -2.05
N GLU A 118 -7.85 -11.66 -1.64
CA GLU A 118 -8.08 -12.00 -0.23
C GLU A 118 -6.85 -12.62 0.42
N VAL A 119 -6.18 -13.51 -0.31
CA VAL A 119 -4.94 -14.17 0.15
C VAL A 119 -3.79 -13.18 0.25
N ILE A 120 -3.70 -12.26 -0.71
CA ILE A 120 -2.69 -11.18 -0.66
C ILE A 120 -2.92 -10.27 0.55
N SER A 121 -4.18 -9.95 0.83
CA SER A 121 -4.57 -9.16 2.01
C SER A 121 -4.22 -9.87 3.30
N GLU A 122 -4.49 -11.16 3.42
CA GLU A 122 -4.12 -11.98 4.58
C GLU A 122 -2.61 -12.03 4.80
N ILE A 123 -1.83 -12.15 3.72
CA ILE A 123 -0.35 -12.10 3.79
C ILE A 123 0.10 -10.73 4.34
N PHE A 124 -0.47 -9.65 3.81
CA PHE A 124 -0.13 -8.29 4.25
C PHE A 124 -0.46 -8.06 5.73
N GLU A 125 -1.67 -8.45 6.15
CA GLU A 125 -2.10 -8.33 7.55
C GLU A 125 -1.19 -9.12 8.51
N HIS A 126 -0.81 -10.33 8.12
CA HIS A 126 0.10 -11.14 8.94
C HIS A 126 1.47 -10.47 9.11
N ILE A 127 2.06 -9.98 8.01
CA ILE A 127 3.34 -9.27 8.04
C ILE A 127 3.25 -8.00 8.88
N LEU A 128 2.18 -7.21 8.71
CA LEU A 128 1.96 -5.99 9.47
C LEU A 128 1.81 -6.28 10.97
N ASN A 129 1.03 -7.28 11.33
CA ASN A 129 0.87 -7.71 12.73
C ASN A 129 2.21 -8.16 13.35
N LYS A 130 3.03 -8.88 12.61
CA LYS A 130 4.39 -9.24 13.06
C LYS A 130 5.26 -8.00 13.27
N ALA A 131 5.23 -7.03 12.35
CA ALA A 131 5.98 -5.79 12.47
C ALA A 131 5.52 -4.95 13.68
N LEU A 132 4.21 -4.83 13.92
CA LEU A 132 3.63 -4.14 15.08
C LEU A 132 4.04 -4.82 16.39
N ASN A 133 3.88 -6.14 16.49
CA ASN A 133 4.22 -6.92 17.69
C ASN A 133 5.71 -6.83 18.06
N ASN A 134 6.57 -6.67 17.07
CA ASN A 134 8.02 -6.52 17.27
C ASN A 134 8.47 -5.05 17.31
N ARG A 135 7.54 -4.10 17.40
CA ARG A 135 7.82 -2.65 17.48
C ARG A 135 8.69 -2.14 16.32
N MET A 136 8.55 -2.73 15.14
CA MET A 136 9.22 -2.27 13.92
C MET A 136 8.46 -1.11 13.25
N VAL A 137 7.18 -0.96 13.60
CA VAL A 137 6.28 0.11 13.13
C VAL A 137 5.63 0.75 14.34
N ASP A 138 5.56 2.08 14.37
CA ASP A 138 4.86 2.84 15.40
C ASP A 138 3.44 3.20 14.91
N PRO A 139 2.37 2.59 15.47
CA PRO A 139 1.01 2.88 15.07
C PRO A 139 0.45 4.17 15.65
N SER A 140 1.18 4.86 16.54
CA SER A 140 0.71 6.08 17.21
C SER A 140 0.62 7.27 16.26
N MET A 141 1.39 7.24 15.17
CA MET A 141 1.38 8.28 14.13
C MET A 141 1.11 7.66 12.76
N VAL A 142 -0.01 8.06 12.17
CA VAL A 142 -0.41 7.67 10.82
C VAL A 142 -0.42 8.91 9.94
N PHE A 143 0.32 8.88 8.84
CA PHE A 143 0.29 9.94 7.84
C PHE A 143 -0.64 9.52 6.71
N ILE A 144 -1.60 10.41 6.40
CA ILE A 144 -2.51 10.23 5.29
C ILE A 144 -2.16 11.29 4.25
N ASP A 145 -1.68 10.86 3.09
CA ASP A 145 -1.44 11.74 1.95
C ASP A 145 -2.50 11.49 0.87
N GLY A 146 -3.12 12.58 0.41
CA GLY A 146 -4.12 12.54 -0.65
C GLY A 146 -3.49 12.88 -2.00
N THR A 147 -3.51 11.93 -2.92
CA THR A 147 -3.02 12.12 -4.29
C THR A 147 -4.18 12.07 -5.28
N HIS A 148 -4.19 13.03 -6.22
CA HIS A 148 -5.17 13.03 -7.31
C HIS A 148 -4.62 12.34 -8.54
N ILE A 149 -5.29 11.27 -8.99
CA ILE A 149 -4.95 10.57 -10.22
C ILE A 149 -5.86 11.08 -11.33
N LYS A 150 -5.28 11.60 -12.41
CA LYS A 150 -6.01 12.11 -13.55
C LYS A 150 -6.90 11.02 -14.16
N ALA A 151 -8.21 11.27 -14.20
CA ALA A 151 -9.16 10.40 -14.87
C ALA A 151 -9.05 10.48 -16.40
N SER A 152 -9.35 9.39 -17.09
CA SER A 152 -9.45 9.35 -18.56
C SER A 152 -10.77 9.94 -19.06
N ALA A 153 -11.19 11.05 -18.48
CA ALA A 153 -12.46 11.72 -18.77
C ALA A 153 -12.28 12.92 -19.71
N ASN A 154 -13.24 13.11 -20.62
CA ASN A 154 -13.21 14.24 -21.52
C ASN A 154 -13.61 15.53 -20.77
N LYS A 155 -12.68 16.49 -20.66
CA LYS A 155 -12.87 17.77 -19.96
C LYS A 155 -14.03 18.61 -20.49
N LYS A 156 -14.47 18.40 -21.74
CA LYS A 156 -15.54 19.17 -22.38
C LYS A 156 -16.92 18.50 -22.28
N LYS A 157 -16.97 17.23 -21.81
CA LYS A 157 -18.20 16.46 -21.67
C LYS A 157 -18.54 16.31 -20.20
N PHE A 158 -19.30 17.24 -19.68
CA PHE A 158 -19.76 17.26 -18.29
C PHE A 158 -21.20 17.80 -18.20
N GLN A 159 -21.87 17.43 -17.13
CA GLN A 159 -23.15 17.98 -16.72
C GLN A 159 -23.04 18.52 -15.29
N LYS A 160 -23.88 19.50 -14.98
CA LYS A 160 -23.97 20.06 -13.63
C LYS A 160 -25.15 19.41 -12.91
N GLU A 161 -24.89 18.83 -11.77
CA GLU A 161 -25.89 18.22 -10.91
C GLU A 161 -26.03 19.04 -9.63
N GLN A 162 -27.26 19.23 -9.17
CA GLN A 162 -27.56 19.85 -7.91
C GLN A 162 -27.47 18.78 -6.80
N VAL A 163 -26.47 18.87 -5.94
CA VAL A 163 -26.24 17.90 -4.84
C VAL A 163 -26.42 18.60 -3.51
N ARG A 164 -27.12 17.98 -2.57
CA ARG A 164 -27.19 18.48 -1.20
C ARG A 164 -25.79 18.42 -0.56
N LYS A 165 -25.41 19.47 0.15
CA LYS A 165 -24.11 19.49 0.83
C LYS A 165 -24.04 18.35 1.85
N ALA A 166 -23.26 17.33 1.55
CA ALA A 166 -23.13 16.10 2.34
C ALA A 166 -22.74 16.38 3.80
N ALA A 167 -21.94 17.42 4.05
CA ALA A 167 -21.53 17.82 5.39
C ALA A 167 -22.70 18.23 6.31
N LYS A 168 -23.76 18.85 5.77
CA LYS A 168 -24.97 19.21 6.57
C LYS A 168 -25.80 17.99 6.93
N ILE A 169 -25.89 17.00 6.04
CA ILE A 169 -26.60 15.75 6.30
C ILE A 169 -25.89 14.99 7.41
N TYR A 170 -24.57 14.81 7.28
CA TYR A 170 -23.75 14.10 8.25
C TYR A 170 -23.75 14.77 9.63
N SER A 171 -23.62 16.11 9.69
CA SER A 171 -23.67 16.82 10.97
C SER A 171 -25.03 16.70 11.67
N GLY A 172 -26.13 16.65 10.91
CA GLY A 172 -27.45 16.42 11.44
C GLY A 172 -27.68 15.02 12.00
N GLU A 173 -27.18 14.00 11.32
CA GLU A 173 -27.20 12.60 11.77
C GLU A 173 -26.34 12.40 13.03
N LEU A 174 -25.12 12.91 13.03
CA LEU A 174 -24.21 12.84 14.17
C LEU A 174 -24.81 13.52 15.41
N ARG A 175 -25.46 14.69 15.27
CA ARG A 175 -26.17 15.36 16.38
C ARG A 175 -27.30 14.53 16.92
N ARG A 176 -28.09 13.88 16.08
CA ARG A 176 -29.17 13.00 16.53
C ARG A 176 -28.65 11.85 17.37
N GLU A 177 -27.58 11.21 16.94
CA GLU A 177 -26.92 10.12 17.68
C GLU A 177 -26.36 10.62 19.01
N VAL A 178 -25.63 11.75 19.01
CA VAL A 178 -25.07 12.35 20.23
C VAL A 178 -26.17 12.77 21.20
N ASN A 179 -27.27 13.36 20.73
CA ASN A 179 -28.38 13.74 21.59
C ASN A 179 -29.12 12.53 22.16
N ALA A 180 -29.27 11.45 21.39
CA ALA A 180 -29.85 10.19 21.89
C ALA A 180 -28.99 9.55 22.99
N GLU A 181 -27.65 9.60 22.88
CA GLU A 181 -26.75 9.16 23.94
C GLU A 181 -26.80 10.08 25.16
N ARG A 182 -26.87 11.39 24.96
CA ARG A 182 -26.98 12.37 26.06
C ARG A 182 -28.26 12.19 26.84
N GLU A 183 -29.36 11.89 26.17
CA GLU A 183 -30.66 11.61 26.81
C GLU A 183 -30.58 10.34 27.67
N LYS A 184 -29.96 9.26 27.19
CA LYS A 184 -29.70 8.05 27.98
C LYS A 184 -28.84 8.31 29.21
N LEU A 185 -27.97 9.31 29.18
CA LEU A 185 -27.07 9.71 30.27
C LEU A 185 -27.69 10.83 31.16
N GLY A 186 -28.95 11.22 30.97
CA GLY A 186 -29.64 12.26 31.72
C GLY A 186 -29.08 13.66 31.50
N LYS A 187 -28.36 13.89 30.39
CA LYS A 187 -27.78 15.19 30.02
C LYS A 187 -28.70 15.94 29.06
N LYS A 188 -28.71 17.28 29.15
CA LYS A 188 -29.52 18.13 28.24
C LYS A 188 -29.01 17.95 26.79
N PRO A 189 -29.93 17.92 25.79
CA PRO A 189 -29.54 17.88 24.38
C PRO A 189 -28.73 19.14 23.99
N ILE A 190 -27.92 19.03 22.97
CA ILE A 190 -27.20 20.18 22.39
C ILE A 190 -28.22 20.97 21.59
N GLU A 191 -28.46 22.22 22.00
CA GLU A 191 -29.35 23.15 21.29
C GLU A 191 -28.71 23.59 19.97
N ASP A 192 -29.55 23.74 18.94
CA ASP A 192 -29.07 24.28 17.65
C ASP A 192 -28.90 25.81 17.78
N ASP A 193 -27.73 26.31 17.33
CA ASP A 193 -27.59 27.72 16.98
C ASP A 193 -28.61 28.04 15.88
N ASP A 194 -29.46 29.01 16.09
CA ASP A 194 -30.68 29.36 15.33
C ASP A 194 -30.55 29.56 13.81
N ASN A 195 -29.36 29.48 13.26
CA ASN A 195 -29.09 29.56 11.83
C ASN A 195 -29.10 28.20 11.09
N ASN A 196 -29.35 27.07 11.76
CA ASN A 196 -29.25 25.73 11.18
C ASN A 196 -30.46 24.83 11.47
N ASN A 197 -31.68 25.35 11.39
CA ASN A 197 -32.92 24.59 11.65
C ASN A 197 -33.13 23.47 10.58
N PRO A 198 -33.06 22.17 10.93
CA PRO A 198 -33.32 21.06 10.00
C PRO A 198 -34.81 20.88 9.65
N GLN A 199 -35.75 21.65 10.28
CA GLN A 199 -37.18 21.55 10.03
C GLN A 199 -37.67 22.41 8.86
N ASN A 200 -36.79 23.13 8.16
CA ASN A 200 -37.15 23.85 6.96
C ASN A 200 -36.80 23.03 5.70
N PRO A 201 -37.72 22.24 5.13
CA PRO A 201 -37.44 21.37 3.98
C PRO A 201 -37.18 22.14 2.66
N GLY A 202 -37.26 23.48 2.69
CA GLY A 202 -37.08 24.35 1.53
C GLY A 202 -35.75 25.11 1.46
N GLY A 203 -34.91 25.06 2.51
CA GLY A 203 -33.69 25.86 2.62
C GLY A 203 -32.36 25.12 2.49
N GLY A 204 -32.34 23.92 1.97
CA GLY A 204 -31.10 23.16 1.77
C GLY A 204 -30.20 23.82 0.72
N GLU A 205 -29.09 24.45 1.14
CA GLU A 205 -28.06 24.90 0.19
C GLU A 205 -27.62 23.72 -0.67
N THR A 206 -28.06 23.73 -1.90
CA THR A 206 -27.56 22.81 -2.92
C THR A 206 -26.25 23.36 -3.48
N ALA A 207 -25.28 22.49 -3.71
CA ALA A 207 -24.06 22.83 -4.41
C ALA A 207 -24.11 22.23 -5.81
N GLU A 208 -23.70 22.99 -6.81
CA GLU A 208 -23.51 22.47 -8.16
C GLU A 208 -22.26 21.56 -8.16
N LYS A 209 -22.45 20.27 -8.48
CA LYS A 209 -21.37 19.31 -8.72
C LYS A 209 -21.20 19.13 -10.23
N THR A 210 -19.98 19.29 -10.72
CA THR A 210 -19.62 18.99 -12.11
C THR A 210 -19.30 17.51 -12.22
N VAL A 211 -20.10 16.77 -12.96
CA VAL A 211 -19.95 15.32 -13.18
C VAL A 211 -19.58 15.06 -14.62
N SER A 212 -18.60 14.20 -14.84
CA SER A 212 -18.21 13.78 -16.20
C SER A 212 -19.29 12.85 -16.78
N THR A 213 -19.65 13.06 -18.05
CA THR A 213 -20.55 12.15 -18.77
C THR A 213 -19.83 10.94 -19.35
N THR A 214 -18.50 10.95 -19.40
CA THR A 214 -17.68 9.84 -19.89
C THR A 214 -17.16 8.93 -18.77
N ASP A 215 -17.11 9.44 -17.54
CA ASP A 215 -16.63 8.73 -16.36
C ASP A 215 -17.31 9.36 -15.12
N PRO A 216 -18.49 8.87 -14.74
CA PRO A 216 -19.30 9.45 -13.66
C PRO A 216 -18.67 9.36 -12.27
N ASP A 217 -17.77 8.38 -12.08
CA ASP A 217 -17.15 8.09 -10.77
C ASP A 217 -16.01 9.06 -10.42
N CYS A 218 -15.49 9.80 -11.40
CA CYS A 218 -14.44 10.78 -11.17
C CYS A 218 -14.98 12.13 -10.67
N GLY A 219 -14.20 12.81 -9.84
CA GLY A 219 -14.47 14.17 -9.38
C GLY A 219 -13.78 15.25 -10.21
N MET A 220 -14.31 16.49 -10.18
CA MET A 220 -13.63 17.65 -10.76
C MET A 220 -12.61 18.20 -9.76
N PHE A 221 -11.33 18.03 -10.06
CA PHE A 221 -10.22 18.59 -9.29
C PHE A 221 -9.81 19.96 -9.85
N VAL A 222 -9.62 20.92 -8.96
CA VAL A 222 -9.22 22.30 -9.31
C VAL A 222 -7.93 22.63 -8.56
N LYS A 223 -6.85 22.87 -9.31
CA LYS A 223 -5.55 23.27 -8.76
C LYS A 223 -5.26 24.72 -9.18
N GLY A 224 -5.30 25.63 -8.21
CA GLY A 224 -5.14 27.06 -8.48
C GLY A 224 -6.29 27.63 -9.31
N GLU A 225 -6.06 28.79 -9.95
CA GLU A 225 -7.11 29.51 -10.70
C GLU A 225 -7.38 28.95 -12.11
N HIS A 226 -6.44 28.19 -12.68
CA HIS A 226 -6.46 27.87 -14.11
C HIS A 226 -6.50 26.38 -14.46
N GLU A 227 -6.15 25.50 -13.53
CA GLU A 227 -6.08 24.07 -13.83
C GLU A 227 -7.29 23.32 -13.27
N ARG A 228 -8.17 22.86 -14.19
CA ARG A 228 -9.33 22.01 -13.88
C ARG A 228 -9.19 20.71 -14.62
N GLN A 229 -9.30 19.59 -13.91
CA GLN A 229 -9.26 18.26 -14.51
C GLN A 229 -10.12 17.27 -13.72
N PHE A 230 -10.63 16.26 -14.43
CA PHE A 230 -11.25 15.13 -13.77
C PHE A 230 -10.18 14.21 -13.17
N ALA A 231 -10.36 13.82 -11.92
CA ALA A 231 -9.43 13.00 -11.17
C ALA A 231 -10.14 12.11 -10.16
N TYR A 232 -9.44 11.08 -9.72
CA TYR A 232 -9.80 10.26 -8.58
C TYR A 232 -8.93 10.65 -7.39
N ASP A 233 -9.52 10.65 -6.21
CA ASP A 233 -8.79 10.87 -4.96
C ASP A 233 -8.24 9.54 -4.46
N TYR A 234 -6.94 9.46 -4.27
CA TYR A 234 -6.26 8.34 -3.65
C TYR A 234 -5.64 8.78 -2.34
N PHE A 235 -5.88 8.01 -1.29
CA PHE A 235 -5.27 8.24 0.02
C PHE A 235 -4.18 7.19 0.24
N LEU A 236 -2.95 7.65 0.48
CA LEU A 236 -1.83 6.83 0.91
C LEU A 236 -1.74 6.91 2.43
N LEU A 237 -1.82 5.75 3.08
CA LEU A 237 -1.56 5.62 4.52
C LEU A 237 -0.09 5.24 4.70
N GLY A 238 0.65 6.03 5.47
CA GLY A 238 2.02 5.74 5.85
C GLY A 238 2.22 5.91 7.35
N THR A 239 3.09 5.10 7.94
CA THR A 239 3.61 5.27 9.31
C THR A 239 5.09 5.58 9.25
N LEU A 240 5.60 6.38 10.18
CA LEU A 240 7.04 6.65 10.34
C LEU A 240 7.76 5.48 11.00
#